data_e347bd37a5381bd3cd3f99fa0cb920af
#
_entry.id   e347bd37a5381bd3cd3f99fa0cb920af
#
_cell.length_a   1.000
_cell.length_b   1.000
_cell.length_c   1.000
_cell.angle_alpha   90.00
_cell.angle_beta   90.00
_cell.angle_gamma   90.00
#
_symmetry.space_group_name_H-M   'P 1'
#
loop_
_entity.id
_entity.type
_entity.pdbx_description
1 polymer ?
#
loop_
_entity_poly.entity_id
_entity_poly.type
_entity_poly.pdbx_seq_one_letter_code
_entity_poly.pdbx_strand_id
1 'polypeptide(L)'
;LFGIPMTFIVFIDCRGNRPERRIRFRMNRGKYIVLTNNPLVFDKLEKTHEVIYLETTYEGLLREVRDRIHDGHLLLTHPLSGSVKPNETPYKSVLISAGKEEVDRRSLTIIENAIDACHKFQDKTGRYGESVLEDFQLIDWTLLESGLASADAW
;
A
#
# COMPACT_ATOMS: atom_id res chain seq x y z
N LEU A 1 2.00 10.35 -29.50
CA LEU A 1 3.19 10.52 -28.66
C LEU A 1 2.99 11.69 -27.70
N PHE A 2 2.14 11.54 -26.69
CA PHE A 2 2.04 12.54 -25.63
C PHE A 2 2.71 12.00 -24.39
N GLY A 3 3.90 12.54 -24.06
CA GLY A 3 4.56 12.26 -22.81
C GLY A 3 3.72 12.80 -21.66
N ILE A 4 3.28 11.91 -20.78
CA ILE A 4 2.58 12.29 -19.55
C ILE A 4 3.64 12.84 -18.60
N PRO A 5 3.50 14.07 -18.08
CA PRO A 5 4.47 14.62 -17.16
C PRO A 5 4.46 13.81 -15.87
N MET A 6 5.61 13.27 -15.55
CA MET A 6 5.89 12.64 -14.26
C MET A 6 5.91 13.76 -13.22
N THR A 7 4.82 13.90 -12.46
CA THR A 7 4.76 14.89 -11.39
C THR A 7 5.36 14.28 -10.14
N PHE A 8 6.62 14.60 -9.87
CA PHE A 8 7.24 14.32 -8.58
C PHE A 8 6.69 15.31 -7.55
N ILE A 9 5.90 14.84 -6.60
CA ILE A 9 5.50 15.67 -5.46
C ILE A 9 6.44 15.30 -4.30
N VAL A 10 7.40 16.15 -4.03
CA VAL A 10 8.24 16.07 -2.84
C VAL A 10 7.53 16.82 -1.72
N PHE A 11 7.03 16.10 -0.73
CA PHE A 11 6.56 16.70 0.51
C PHE A 11 7.71 16.74 1.50
N ILE A 12 8.07 17.95 1.94
CA ILE A 12 8.98 18.15 3.07
C ILE A 12 8.12 18.12 4.33
N ASP A 13 8.26 17.09 5.15
CA ASP A 13 7.68 17.08 6.49
C ASP A 13 8.44 18.08 7.37
N CYS A 14 7.69 18.94 8.08
CA CYS A 14 8.22 19.96 8.99
C CYS A 14 9.02 19.37 10.19
N ARG A 15 9.21 18.06 10.25
CA ARG A 15 9.93 17.34 11.31
C ARG A 15 11.32 16.82 10.91
N GLY A 16 11.83 17.21 9.73
CA GLY A 16 13.20 16.89 9.33
C GLY A 16 13.46 15.44 8.93
N ASN A 17 12.42 14.63 8.72
CA ASN A 17 12.54 13.27 8.19
C ASN A 17 12.75 13.29 6.67
N ARG A 18 13.54 12.29 6.17
CA ARG A 18 13.84 12.18 4.74
C ARG A 18 12.55 12.18 3.92
N PRO A 19 12.54 12.87 2.77
CA PRO A 19 11.35 12.90 1.92
C PRO A 19 11.02 11.48 1.43
N GLU A 20 9.86 10.97 1.80
CA GLU A 20 9.32 9.76 1.20
C GLU A 20 9.05 10.03 -0.28
N ARG A 21 9.64 9.25 -1.17
CA ARG A 21 9.36 9.36 -2.61
C ARG A 21 7.97 8.80 -2.88
N ARG A 22 7.00 9.68 -3.10
CA ARG A 22 5.67 9.31 -3.57
C ARG A 22 5.64 9.41 -5.10
N ILE A 23 5.55 8.28 -5.77
CA ILE A 23 5.36 8.22 -7.22
C ILE A 23 3.89 7.92 -7.47
N ARG A 24 3.18 8.88 -8.08
CA ARG A 24 1.79 8.71 -8.46
C ARG A 24 1.68 8.62 -9.98
N PHE A 25 1.32 7.46 -10.49
CA PHE A 25 0.93 7.29 -11.89
C PHE A 25 -0.60 7.34 -12.00
N ARG A 26 -1.09 8.23 -12.85
CA ARG A 26 -2.51 8.34 -13.15
C ARG A 26 -2.76 7.84 -14.57
N MET A 27 -3.10 6.57 -14.69
CA MET A 27 -3.67 6.03 -15.91
C MET A 27 -5.01 5.37 -15.58
N ASN A 28 -6.05 5.88 -16.20
CA ASN A 28 -7.44 5.43 -16.15
C ASN A 28 -8.07 5.39 -14.75
N ARG A 29 -9.21 6.07 -14.58
CA ARG A 29 -10.01 6.04 -13.34
C ARG A 29 -10.57 4.64 -13.14
N GLY A 30 -9.75 3.75 -12.61
CA GLY A 30 -10.18 2.46 -12.11
C GLY A 30 -11.13 2.61 -10.92
N LYS A 31 -11.78 1.52 -10.54
CA LYS A 31 -12.66 1.47 -9.38
C LYS A 31 -11.89 1.58 -8.05
N TYR A 32 -10.58 1.36 -8.08
CA TYR A 32 -9.72 1.31 -6.91
C TYR A 32 -8.32 1.86 -7.18
N ILE A 33 -7.59 2.12 -6.10
CA ILE A 33 -6.19 2.53 -6.08
C ILE A 33 -5.40 1.50 -5.30
N VAL A 34 -4.22 1.15 -5.80
CA VAL A 34 -3.28 0.26 -5.10
C VAL A 34 -2.29 1.10 -4.30
N LEU A 35 -2.23 0.89 -2.98
CA LEU A 35 -1.15 1.41 -2.15
C LEU A 35 -0.17 0.28 -1.85
N THR A 36 1.11 0.50 -2.10
CA THR A 36 2.13 -0.53 -1.92
C THR A 36 3.48 0.05 -1.54
N ASN A 37 4.23 -0.68 -0.72
CA ASN A 37 5.66 -0.48 -0.52
C ASN A 37 6.49 -1.62 -1.16
N ASN A 38 5.85 -2.46 -1.97
CA ASN A 38 6.45 -3.60 -2.64
C ASN A 38 6.88 -3.22 -4.06
N PRO A 39 8.17 -3.20 -4.37
CA PRO A 39 8.65 -2.83 -5.71
C PRO A 39 8.15 -3.77 -6.80
N LEU A 40 8.00 -5.07 -6.53
CA LEU A 40 7.46 -6.04 -7.50
C LEU A 40 6.02 -5.71 -7.88
N VAL A 41 5.17 -5.33 -6.92
CA VAL A 41 3.78 -4.92 -7.19
C VAL A 41 3.75 -3.65 -8.03
N PHE A 42 4.59 -2.69 -7.71
CA PHE A 42 4.71 -1.46 -8.50
C PHE A 42 5.08 -1.77 -9.95
N ASP A 43 6.14 -2.54 -10.19
CA ASP A 43 6.61 -2.89 -11.53
C ASP A 43 5.54 -3.63 -12.36
N LYS A 44 4.75 -4.48 -11.72
CA LYS A 44 3.69 -5.24 -12.39
C LYS A 44 2.46 -4.40 -12.75
N LEU A 45 2.14 -3.40 -11.96
CA LEU A 45 0.85 -2.69 -12.05
C LEU A 45 0.96 -1.24 -12.54
N GLU A 46 2.13 -0.61 -12.52
CA GLU A 46 2.31 0.81 -12.83
C GLU A 46 1.74 1.24 -14.20
N LYS A 47 1.74 0.32 -15.18
CA LYS A 47 1.27 0.61 -16.55
C LYS A 47 -0.22 0.45 -16.74
N THR A 48 -0.89 -0.26 -15.84
CA THR A 48 -2.29 -0.68 -16.01
C THR A 48 -3.23 -0.19 -14.92
N HIS A 49 -2.70 0.14 -13.75
CA HIS A 49 -3.46 0.51 -12.56
C HIS A 49 -3.00 1.85 -12.00
N GLU A 50 -3.87 2.49 -11.24
CA GLU A 50 -3.45 3.61 -10.38
C GLU A 50 -2.74 3.05 -9.15
N VAL A 51 -1.43 3.26 -9.07
CA VAL A 51 -0.57 2.76 -7.98
C VAL A 51 0.08 3.92 -7.24
N ILE A 52 0.00 3.90 -5.93
CA ILE A 52 0.75 4.78 -5.03
C ILE A 52 1.85 3.94 -4.39
N TYR A 53 3.07 4.11 -4.86
CA TYR A 53 4.24 3.44 -4.30
C TYR A 53 4.89 4.30 -3.23
N LEU A 54 5.22 3.68 -2.11
CA LEU A 54 5.81 4.33 -0.94
C LEU A 54 7.07 3.57 -0.49
N GLU A 55 8.20 4.26 -0.46
CA GLU A 55 9.41 3.73 0.18
C GLU A 55 9.29 3.88 1.71
N THR A 56 8.57 2.97 2.33
CA THR A 56 8.26 3.03 3.75
C THR A 56 8.20 1.63 4.38
N THR A 57 8.13 1.57 5.69
CA THR A 57 7.92 0.33 6.44
C THR A 57 6.48 -0.19 6.27
N TYR A 58 6.24 -1.42 6.71
CA TYR A 58 4.89 -2.01 6.76
C TYR A 58 3.91 -1.09 7.51
N GLU A 59 4.28 -0.67 8.71
CA GLU A 59 3.46 0.25 9.51
C GLU A 59 3.27 1.62 8.83
N GLY A 60 4.33 2.15 8.20
CA GLY A 60 4.26 3.41 7.46
C GLY A 60 3.24 3.36 6.33
N LEU A 61 3.17 2.23 5.61
CA LEU A 61 2.13 2.02 4.60
C LEU A 61 0.73 2.00 5.23
N LEU A 62 0.53 1.29 6.33
CA LEU A 62 -0.78 1.24 6.99
C LEU A 62 -1.24 2.62 7.49
N ARG A 63 -0.31 3.45 7.95
CA ARG A 63 -0.62 4.84 8.34
C ARG A 63 -1.06 5.68 7.14
N GLU A 64 -0.43 5.53 5.98
CA GLU A 64 -0.89 6.19 4.76
C GLU A 64 -2.29 5.71 4.35
N VAL A 65 -2.56 4.41 4.42
CA VAL A 65 -3.90 3.85 4.17
C VAL A 65 -4.93 4.45 5.12
N ARG A 66 -4.61 4.55 6.41
CA ARG A 66 -5.48 5.21 7.40
C ARG A 66 -5.79 6.66 7.03
N ASP A 67 -4.79 7.40 6.63
CA ASP A 67 -4.97 8.81 6.25
C ASP A 67 -5.87 8.93 5.02
N ARG A 68 -5.79 7.99 4.07
CA ARG A 68 -6.71 7.90 2.93
C ARG A 68 -8.13 7.55 3.34
N ILE A 69 -8.32 6.70 4.34
CA ILE A 69 -9.65 6.39 4.89
C ILE A 69 -10.24 7.64 5.56
N HIS A 70 -9.45 8.42 6.28
CA HIS A 70 -9.90 9.72 6.82
C HIS A 70 -10.29 10.72 5.72
N ASP A 71 -9.68 10.62 4.54
CA ASP A 71 -10.04 11.40 3.36
C ASP A 71 -11.31 10.90 2.64
N GLY A 72 -11.93 9.81 3.11
CA GLY A 72 -13.17 9.25 2.59
C GLY A 72 -13.01 8.06 1.64
N HIS A 73 -11.82 7.51 1.48
CA HIS A 73 -11.62 6.26 0.73
C HIS A 73 -12.06 5.05 1.56
N LEU A 74 -12.65 4.05 0.90
CA LEU A 74 -13.00 2.76 1.51
C LEU A 74 -11.83 1.79 1.45
N LEU A 75 -11.64 1.01 2.50
CA LEU A 75 -10.71 -0.11 2.51
C LEU A 75 -11.34 -1.31 1.79
N LEU A 76 -10.70 -1.79 0.72
CA LEU A 76 -11.23 -2.88 -0.10
C LEU A 76 -10.56 -4.24 0.18
N THR A 77 -9.30 -4.24 0.62
CA THR A 77 -8.61 -5.46 1.05
C THR A 77 -8.17 -5.34 2.50
N HIS A 78 -8.06 -6.49 3.17
CA HIS A 78 -7.62 -6.48 4.57
C HIS A 78 -6.13 -6.05 4.68
N PRO A 79 -5.77 -5.14 5.60
CA PRO A 79 -4.41 -4.64 5.74
C PRO A 79 -3.43 -5.64 6.36
N LEU A 80 -3.93 -6.71 6.95
CA LEU A 80 -3.12 -7.83 7.44
C LEU A 80 -3.35 -9.07 6.58
N SER A 81 -2.37 -9.96 6.54
CA SER A 81 -2.44 -11.24 5.84
C SER A 81 -2.51 -12.37 6.87
N GLY A 82 -3.36 -13.38 6.63
CA GLY A 82 -3.50 -14.49 7.57
C GLY A 82 -2.28 -15.41 7.64
N SER A 83 -1.44 -15.43 6.60
CA SER A 83 -0.29 -16.32 6.46
C SER A 83 1.04 -15.69 6.86
N VAL A 84 1.15 -14.38 6.92
CA VAL A 84 2.40 -13.67 7.22
C VAL A 84 2.13 -12.55 8.21
N LYS A 85 2.86 -12.54 9.32
CA LYS A 85 2.72 -11.51 10.35
C LYS A 85 3.32 -10.18 9.89
N PRO A 86 2.74 -9.03 10.30
CA PRO A 86 3.37 -7.74 10.09
C PRO A 86 4.76 -7.72 10.76
N ASN A 87 5.72 -7.00 10.17
CA ASN A 87 7.12 -6.95 10.61
C ASN A 87 7.91 -8.28 10.49
N GLU A 88 7.29 -9.41 10.15
CA GLU A 88 7.99 -10.55 9.57
C GLU A 88 8.22 -10.33 8.08
N THR A 89 7.21 -9.81 7.36
CA THR A 89 7.38 -9.28 6.02
C THR A 89 7.55 -7.77 6.07
N PRO A 90 8.47 -7.18 5.27
CA PRO A 90 8.53 -5.72 5.12
C PRO A 90 7.48 -5.17 4.17
N TYR A 91 6.84 -6.02 3.35
CA TYR A 91 5.99 -5.59 2.24
C TYR A 91 4.52 -5.81 2.51
N LYS A 92 3.73 -4.82 2.08
CA LYS A 92 2.28 -4.92 2.05
C LYS A 92 1.72 -4.10 0.88
N SER A 93 0.66 -4.64 0.29
CA SER A 93 -0.15 -3.95 -0.71
C SER A 93 -1.61 -3.98 -0.28
N VAL A 94 -2.29 -2.85 -0.46
CA VAL A 94 -3.68 -2.65 -0.03
C VAL A 94 -4.45 -1.96 -1.14
N LEU A 95 -5.69 -2.39 -1.37
CA LEU A 95 -6.63 -1.71 -2.26
C LEU A 95 -7.56 -0.81 -1.46
N ILE A 96 -7.72 0.41 -1.96
CA ILE A 96 -8.74 1.37 -1.48
C ILE A 96 -9.62 1.81 -2.65
N SER A 97 -10.81 2.29 -2.36
CA SER A 97 -11.70 2.84 -3.39
C SER A 97 -11.06 4.05 -4.09
N ALA A 98 -11.32 4.22 -5.39
CA ALA A 98 -10.91 5.42 -6.11
C ALA A 98 -11.79 6.63 -5.76
N GLY A 99 -13.09 6.38 -5.51
CA GLY A 99 -14.03 7.39 -5.05
C GLY A 99 -13.86 7.71 -3.56
N LYS A 100 -14.29 8.90 -3.19
CA LYS A 100 -14.33 9.38 -1.80
C LYS A 100 -15.77 9.58 -1.38
N GLU A 101 -16.09 9.14 -0.18
CA GLU A 101 -17.39 9.29 0.47
C GLU A 101 -17.20 9.78 1.92
N GLU A 102 -18.23 9.67 2.74
CA GLU A 102 -18.08 9.88 4.17
C GLU A 102 -17.14 8.83 4.78
N VAL A 103 -16.47 9.20 5.86
CA VAL A 103 -15.51 8.30 6.53
C VAL A 103 -16.23 7.02 6.97
N ASP A 104 -15.80 5.89 6.41
CA ASP A 104 -16.31 4.57 6.77
C ASP A 104 -15.72 4.09 8.09
N ARG A 105 -16.55 4.00 9.11
CA ARG A 105 -16.15 3.58 10.46
C ARG A 105 -15.58 2.15 10.50
N ARG A 106 -16.08 1.26 9.63
CA ARG A 106 -15.59 -0.11 9.56
C ARG A 106 -14.16 -0.15 9.02
N SER A 107 -13.89 0.54 7.92
CA SER A 107 -12.55 0.68 7.36
C SER A 107 -11.58 1.27 8.38
N LEU A 108 -12.01 2.31 9.09
CA LEU A 108 -11.18 2.96 10.11
C LEU A 108 -10.86 2.01 11.27
N THR A 109 -11.84 1.26 11.77
CA THR A 109 -11.63 0.28 12.85
C THR A 109 -10.65 -0.81 12.41
N ILE A 110 -10.79 -1.33 11.18
CA ILE A 110 -9.91 -2.38 10.66
C ILE A 110 -8.46 -1.88 10.54
N ILE A 111 -8.26 -0.68 10.00
CA ILE A 111 -6.90 -0.16 9.80
C ILE A 111 -6.22 0.21 11.13
N GLU A 112 -6.93 0.78 12.08
CA GLU A 112 -6.37 1.07 13.41
C GLU A 112 -5.99 -0.21 14.16
N ASN A 113 -6.82 -1.24 14.13
CA ASN A 113 -6.50 -2.55 14.69
C ASN A 113 -5.27 -3.19 14.02
N ALA A 114 -5.11 -2.99 12.72
CA ALA A 114 -3.95 -3.48 11.99
C ALA A 114 -2.65 -2.75 12.39
N ILE A 115 -2.71 -1.45 12.58
CA ILE A 115 -1.58 -0.65 13.08
C ILE A 115 -1.20 -1.10 14.50
N ASP A 116 -2.19 -1.29 15.36
CA ASP A 116 -1.96 -1.80 16.73
C ASP A 116 -1.34 -3.20 16.71
N ALA A 117 -1.74 -4.05 15.76
CA ALA A 117 -1.14 -5.37 15.59
C ALA A 117 0.34 -5.29 15.20
N CYS A 118 0.76 -4.31 14.41
CA CYS A 118 2.17 -4.11 14.07
C CYS A 118 3.04 -3.87 15.32
N HIS A 119 2.53 -3.17 16.32
CA HIS A 119 3.25 -2.90 17.56
C HIS A 119 3.51 -4.14 18.41
N LYS A 120 2.77 -5.23 18.20
CA LYS A 120 2.93 -6.50 18.92
C LYS A 120 4.06 -7.36 18.37
N PHE A 121 4.56 -7.06 17.18
CA PHE A 121 5.59 -7.85 16.51
C PHE A 121 6.85 -7.02 16.34
N GLN A 122 7.98 -7.62 16.74
CA GLN A 122 9.28 -7.01 16.56
C GLN A 122 9.64 -6.98 15.08
N ASP A 123 10.16 -5.84 14.60
CA ASP A 123 10.68 -5.71 13.25
C ASP A 123 11.93 -6.58 13.08
N LYS A 124 11.87 -7.53 12.16
CA LYS A 124 12.96 -8.44 11.80
C LYS A 124 13.52 -8.17 10.40
N THR A 125 12.94 -7.23 9.68
CA THR A 125 13.14 -7.05 8.24
C THR A 125 14.56 -6.63 7.88
N GLY A 126 15.25 -5.90 8.74
CA GLY A 126 16.64 -5.49 8.54
C GLY A 126 17.68 -6.64 8.58
N ARG A 127 17.26 -7.87 8.87
CA ARG A 127 18.13 -9.04 8.97
C ARG A 127 18.09 -9.93 7.73
N TYR A 128 17.19 -9.65 6.78
CA TYR A 128 16.96 -10.51 5.63
C TYR A 128 17.96 -10.22 4.49
N GLY A 129 18.41 -11.29 3.85
CA GLY A 129 19.13 -11.22 2.58
C GLY A 129 18.16 -10.95 1.41
N GLU A 130 18.72 -10.63 0.26
CA GLU A 130 17.97 -10.24 -0.94
C GLU A 130 16.97 -11.31 -1.39
N SER A 131 17.36 -12.60 -1.40
CA SER A 131 16.47 -13.69 -1.79
C SER A 131 15.25 -13.84 -0.90
N VAL A 132 15.38 -13.59 0.40
CA VAL A 132 14.25 -13.61 1.34
C VAL A 132 13.32 -12.43 1.10
N LEU A 133 13.86 -11.26 0.78
CA LEU A 133 13.07 -10.08 0.43
C LEU A 133 12.28 -10.31 -0.87
N GLU A 134 12.89 -10.94 -1.87
CA GLU A 134 12.21 -11.33 -3.12
C GLU A 134 11.04 -12.30 -2.87
N ASP A 135 11.24 -13.29 -1.99
CA ASP A 135 10.17 -14.21 -1.59
C ASP A 135 9.01 -13.48 -0.92
N PHE A 136 9.28 -12.55 -0.02
CA PHE A 136 8.23 -11.72 0.59
C PHE A 136 7.52 -10.82 -0.41
N GLN A 137 8.23 -10.27 -1.40
CA GLN A 137 7.62 -9.52 -2.49
C GLN A 137 6.63 -10.40 -3.29
N LEU A 138 7.03 -11.63 -3.59
CA LEU A 138 6.21 -12.59 -4.33
C LEU A 138 4.97 -13.01 -3.54
N ILE A 139 5.11 -13.25 -2.24
CA ILE A 139 3.98 -13.59 -1.36
C ILE A 139 2.96 -12.46 -1.35
N ASP A 140 3.39 -11.22 -1.14
CA ASP A 140 2.50 -10.06 -1.14
C ASP A 140 1.82 -9.86 -2.50
N TRP A 141 2.56 -10.03 -3.60
CA TRP A 141 2.00 -9.99 -4.95
C TRP A 141 0.89 -11.03 -5.13
N THR A 142 1.14 -12.29 -4.75
CA THR A 142 0.17 -13.38 -4.91
C THR A 142 -1.13 -13.11 -4.14
N LEU A 143 -1.01 -12.58 -2.93
CA LEU A 143 -2.16 -12.20 -2.13
C LEU A 143 -2.94 -11.03 -2.73
N LEU A 144 -2.23 -10.03 -3.25
CA LEU A 144 -2.84 -8.88 -3.91
C LEU A 144 -3.55 -9.28 -5.20
N GLU A 145 -2.93 -10.15 -6.01
CA GLU A 145 -3.49 -10.63 -7.28
C GLU A 145 -4.87 -11.28 -7.07
N SER A 146 -5.01 -12.06 -6.01
CA SER A 146 -6.31 -12.61 -5.61
C SER A 146 -7.33 -11.51 -5.24
N GLY A 147 -6.88 -10.47 -4.55
CA GLY A 147 -7.70 -9.31 -4.23
C GLY A 147 -8.11 -8.49 -5.45
N LEU A 148 -7.20 -8.31 -6.41
CA LEU A 148 -7.47 -7.64 -7.68
C LEU A 148 -8.56 -8.37 -8.48
N ALA A 149 -8.44 -9.70 -8.61
CA ALA A 149 -9.44 -10.51 -9.30
C ALA A 149 -10.84 -10.37 -8.67
N SER A 150 -10.92 -10.28 -7.35
CA SER A 150 -12.17 -10.02 -6.64
C SER A 150 -12.68 -8.60 -6.88
N ALA A 151 -11.82 -7.60 -6.85
CA ALA A 151 -12.20 -6.20 -7.07
C ALA A 151 -12.66 -5.94 -8.51
N ASP A 152 -12.06 -6.61 -9.49
CA ASP A 152 -12.43 -6.49 -10.91
C ASP A 152 -13.77 -7.16 -11.25
N ALA A 153 -14.21 -8.11 -10.41
CA ALA A 153 -15.49 -8.82 -10.60
C ALA A 153 -16.73 -7.99 -10.17
N TRP A 154 -16.55 -6.87 -9.50
CA TRP A 154 -17.61 -5.94 -9.07
C TRP A 154 -17.70 -4.75 -10.05
#